data_cfd4e3953972927eb900635725b69801
#
_entry.id   cfd4e3953972927eb900635725b69801
#
_cell.length_a   1.000
_cell.length_b   1.000
_cell.length_c   1.000
_cell.angle_alpha   90.00
_cell.angle_beta   90.00
_cell.angle_gamma   90.00
#
_symmetry.space_group_name_H-M   'P 1'
#
loop_
_entity.id
_entity.type
_entity.pdbx_description
1 polymer ?
#
loop_
_entity_poly.entity_id
_entity_poly.type
_entity_poly.pdbx_seq_one_letter_code
_entity_poly.pdbx_strand_id
1 'polypeptide(L)'
;GSEMCIRDSDIITSQSNPTIAIYARRGEIIVRITAKASDVEEAKALISGTEAQIYERLSKFIYGVDDASLAEYLGQELLKSGSTIAFAESCTGGLASSMITDIPGSSEYLLGSVVTYSNMAKQKLVNVSAENLEKYGAVSEQVACEMASGVRDLFGTCLLYTSPSPR
;
A
#
# COMPACT_ATOMS: atom_id res chain seq x y z
N GLY A 1 3.85 0.76 20.25
CA GLY A 1 2.81 -0.15 19.81
C GLY A 1 2.00 0.47 18.71
N SER A 2 1.56 -0.29 17.73
CA SER A 2 0.71 0.25 16.67
C SER A 2 -0.64 0.69 17.27
N GLU A 3 -1.25 1.74 16.75
CA GLU A 3 -2.60 2.18 17.17
C GLU A 3 -3.64 1.05 17.11
N MET A 4 -3.44 0.09 16.22
CA MET A 4 -4.24 -1.11 16.08
C MET A 4 -4.23 -1.98 17.35
N CYS A 5 -3.07 -2.20 17.98
CA CYS A 5 -2.97 -2.98 19.22
C CYS A 5 -3.69 -2.31 20.41
N ILE A 6 -3.87 -1.00 20.40
CA ILE A 6 -4.54 -0.24 21.45
C ILE A 6 -6.06 -0.30 21.27
N ARG A 7 -6.54 -0.22 20.03
CA ARG A 7 -7.98 -0.19 19.71
C ARG A 7 -8.68 -1.53 19.88
N ASP A 8 -7.95 -2.63 19.74
CA ASP A 8 -8.50 -3.99 19.73
C ASP A 8 -8.12 -4.80 20.96
N SER A 9 -7.47 -4.17 21.96
CA SER A 9 -6.99 -4.87 23.16
C SER A 9 -8.11 -5.61 23.91
N ASP A 10 -9.31 -5.08 23.94
CA ASP A 10 -10.47 -5.71 24.60
C ASP A 10 -10.98 -6.95 23.85
N ILE A 11 -11.03 -6.92 22.51
CA ILE A 11 -11.41 -8.09 21.70
C ILE A 11 -10.37 -9.20 21.86
N ILE A 12 -9.08 -8.83 21.89
CA ILE A 12 -7.99 -9.81 22.01
C ILE A 12 -7.92 -10.41 23.41
N THR A 13 -8.16 -9.60 24.46
CA THR A 13 -8.06 -10.07 25.85
C THR A 13 -9.27 -10.89 26.30
N SER A 14 -10.45 -10.65 25.74
CA SER A 14 -11.69 -11.35 26.08
C SER A 14 -12.02 -12.55 25.19
N GLN A 15 -11.18 -12.84 24.20
CA GLN A 15 -11.42 -13.90 23.23
C GLN A 15 -11.41 -15.30 23.85
N SER A 16 -12.29 -16.17 23.32
CA SER A 16 -12.33 -17.60 23.69
C SER A 16 -12.42 -18.48 22.43
N ASN A 17 -13.47 -18.30 21.66
CA ASN A 17 -13.69 -18.94 20.36
C ASN A 17 -14.67 -18.07 19.54
N PRO A 18 -14.25 -17.49 18.42
CA PRO A 18 -12.94 -17.67 17.78
C PRO A 18 -11.79 -16.93 18.50
N THR A 19 -10.57 -17.31 18.16
CA THR A 19 -9.36 -16.65 18.62
C THR A 19 -8.82 -15.71 17.56
N ILE A 20 -8.17 -14.60 17.99
CA ILE A 20 -7.56 -13.61 17.14
C ILE A 20 -6.06 -13.60 17.38
N ALA A 21 -5.27 -13.64 16.33
CA ALA A 21 -3.81 -13.49 16.38
C ALA A 21 -3.36 -12.39 15.42
N ILE A 22 -2.42 -11.56 15.88
CA ILE A 22 -1.86 -10.46 15.11
C ILE A 22 -0.46 -10.85 14.65
N TYR A 23 -0.20 -10.73 13.36
CA TYR A 23 1.11 -10.99 12.75
C TYR A 23 1.61 -9.73 12.05
N ALA A 24 2.79 -9.26 12.46
CA ALA A 24 3.48 -8.20 11.75
C ALA A 24 4.28 -8.79 10.58
N ARG A 25 4.00 -8.32 9.38
CA ARG A 25 4.79 -8.55 8.16
C ARG A 25 5.45 -7.25 7.73
N ARG A 26 6.33 -7.33 6.74
CA ARG A 26 6.98 -6.13 6.21
C ARG A 26 5.97 -5.24 5.51
N GLY A 27 5.65 -4.11 6.14
CA GLY A 27 4.73 -3.10 5.60
C GLY A 27 3.24 -3.36 5.86
N GLU A 28 2.88 -4.49 6.49
CA GLU A 28 1.48 -4.84 6.76
C GLU A 28 1.29 -5.54 8.10
N ILE A 29 0.06 -5.57 8.57
CA ILE A 29 -0.35 -6.33 9.74
C ILE A 29 -1.49 -7.26 9.33
N ILE A 30 -1.33 -8.54 9.66
CA ILE A 30 -2.36 -9.55 9.43
C ILE A 30 -3.09 -9.83 10.75
N VAL A 31 -4.40 -9.76 10.70
CA VAL A 31 -5.27 -10.21 11.78
C VAL A 31 -5.88 -11.55 11.38
N ARG A 32 -5.46 -12.63 12.04
CA ARG A 32 -5.99 -13.97 11.80
C ARG A 32 -7.10 -14.29 12.79
N ILE A 33 -8.25 -14.68 12.28
CA ILE A 33 -9.37 -15.19 13.07
C ILE A 33 -9.40 -16.72 12.90
N THR A 34 -9.43 -17.45 14.02
CA THR A 34 -9.44 -18.91 13.99
C THR A 34 -10.58 -19.42 14.88
N ALA A 35 -11.53 -20.15 14.30
CA ALA A 35 -12.63 -20.78 15.02
C ALA A 35 -12.43 -22.29 15.14
N LYS A 36 -12.88 -22.86 16.27
CA LYS A 36 -13.03 -24.29 16.48
C LYS A 36 -14.52 -24.60 16.55
N ALA A 37 -15.00 -25.46 15.67
CA ALA A 37 -16.42 -25.82 15.55
C ALA A 37 -16.58 -27.28 15.14
N SER A 38 -17.81 -27.79 15.22
CA SER A 38 -18.15 -29.15 14.81
C SER A 38 -18.21 -29.32 13.29
N ASP A 39 -18.52 -28.24 12.58
CA ASP A 39 -18.59 -28.21 11.12
C ASP A 39 -18.18 -26.83 10.57
N VAL A 40 -18.09 -26.76 9.22
CA VAL A 40 -17.62 -25.58 8.50
C VAL A 40 -18.60 -24.42 8.60
N GLU A 41 -19.89 -24.66 8.62
CA GLU A 41 -20.89 -23.59 8.65
C GLU A 41 -20.95 -22.92 10.02
N GLU A 42 -20.84 -23.70 11.10
CA GLU A 42 -20.68 -23.17 12.45
C GLU A 42 -19.39 -22.35 12.57
N ALA A 43 -18.26 -22.85 12.01
CA ALA A 43 -17.00 -22.12 12.02
C ALA A 43 -17.10 -20.78 11.29
N LYS A 44 -17.72 -20.76 10.11
CA LYS A 44 -17.95 -19.53 9.33
C LYS A 44 -18.80 -18.52 10.11
N ALA A 45 -19.87 -18.97 10.75
CA ALA A 45 -20.74 -18.09 11.53
C ALA A 45 -19.98 -17.43 12.70
N LEU A 46 -19.14 -18.19 13.41
CA LEU A 46 -18.30 -17.66 14.48
C LEU A 46 -17.28 -16.65 13.96
N ILE A 47 -16.61 -16.94 12.84
CA ILE A 47 -15.63 -16.03 12.20
C ILE A 47 -16.32 -14.75 11.77
N SER A 48 -17.47 -14.83 11.07
CA SER A 48 -18.19 -13.66 10.56
C SER A 48 -18.60 -12.68 11.67
N GLY A 49 -19.01 -13.18 12.83
CA GLY A 49 -19.35 -12.35 13.98
C GLY A 49 -18.16 -11.56 14.51
N THR A 50 -16.98 -12.18 14.56
CA THR A 50 -15.74 -11.51 15.00
C THR A 50 -15.19 -10.59 13.93
N GLU A 51 -15.24 -10.99 12.68
CA GLU A 51 -14.87 -10.19 11.52
C GLU A 51 -15.66 -8.87 11.49
N ALA A 52 -16.98 -8.91 11.68
CA ALA A 52 -17.81 -7.72 11.73
C ALA A 52 -17.37 -6.73 12.82
N GLN A 53 -17.02 -7.22 14.01
CA GLN A 53 -16.50 -6.36 15.08
C GLN A 53 -15.15 -5.71 14.73
N ILE A 54 -14.28 -6.44 14.03
CA ILE A 54 -12.99 -5.90 13.55
C ILE A 54 -13.23 -4.85 12.47
N TYR A 55 -14.11 -5.09 11.52
CA TYR A 55 -14.45 -4.12 10.47
C TYR A 55 -15.08 -2.85 11.03
N GLU A 56 -15.94 -2.95 12.05
CA GLU A 56 -16.51 -1.77 12.70
C GLU A 56 -15.44 -0.81 13.23
N ARG A 57 -14.35 -1.36 13.75
CA ARG A 57 -13.27 -0.57 14.36
C ARG A 57 -12.15 -0.18 13.40
N LEU A 58 -11.83 -1.05 12.46
CA LEU A 58 -10.61 -0.97 11.65
C LEU A 58 -10.85 -0.83 10.15
N SER A 59 -12.09 -0.70 9.68
CA SER A 59 -12.42 -0.69 8.23
C SER A 59 -11.53 0.25 7.39
N LYS A 60 -11.13 1.40 7.96
CA LYS A 60 -10.26 2.38 7.27
C LYS A 60 -8.82 1.88 7.01
N PHE A 61 -8.40 0.83 7.69
CA PHE A 61 -7.05 0.28 7.62
C PHE A 61 -7.01 -1.10 6.96
N ILE A 62 -8.18 -1.70 6.72
CA ILE A 62 -8.31 -3.01 6.07
C ILE A 62 -8.38 -2.77 4.57
N TYR A 63 -7.36 -3.20 3.85
CA TYR A 63 -7.33 -3.13 2.40
C TYR A 63 -7.78 -4.44 1.73
N GLY A 64 -7.80 -5.53 2.46
CA GLY A 64 -8.18 -6.82 1.92
C GLY A 64 -8.32 -7.93 2.95
N VAL A 65 -8.74 -9.09 2.47
CA VAL A 65 -8.92 -10.33 3.25
C VAL A 65 -8.13 -11.46 2.60
N ASP A 66 -7.88 -12.51 3.38
CA ASP A 66 -7.12 -13.68 2.98
C ASP A 66 -5.66 -13.37 2.58
N ASP A 67 -5.12 -14.03 1.55
CA ASP A 67 -3.70 -13.96 1.18
C ASP A 67 -3.39 -12.94 0.07
N ALA A 68 -4.36 -12.14 -0.38
CA ALA A 68 -4.13 -11.17 -1.43
C ALA A 68 -3.22 -10.02 -0.94
N SER A 69 -2.18 -9.73 -1.69
CA SER A 69 -1.22 -8.67 -1.39
C SER A 69 -1.81 -7.28 -1.65
N LEU A 70 -1.22 -6.24 -1.02
CA LEU A 70 -1.58 -4.86 -1.31
C LEU A 70 -1.42 -4.52 -2.80
N ALA A 71 -0.42 -5.08 -3.48
CA ALA A 71 -0.19 -4.90 -4.91
C ALA A 71 -1.32 -5.49 -5.76
N GLU A 72 -1.84 -6.67 -5.40
CA GLU A 72 -2.99 -7.28 -6.06
C GLU A 72 -4.26 -6.46 -5.88
N TYR A 73 -4.55 -5.99 -4.67
CA TYR A 73 -5.69 -5.11 -4.42
C TYR A 73 -5.60 -3.80 -5.19
N LEU A 74 -4.42 -3.16 -5.19
CA LEU A 74 -4.20 -1.96 -5.97
C LEU A 74 -4.46 -2.21 -7.47
N GLY A 75 -3.92 -3.30 -8.00
CA GLY A 75 -4.13 -3.69 -9.41
C GLY A 75 -5.60 -3.88 -9.75
N GLN A 76 -6.35 -4.57 -8.89
CA GLN A 76 -7.79 -4.78 -9.07
C GLN A 76 -8.57 -3.46 -9.06
N GLU A 77 -8.27 -2.52 -8.16
CA GLU A 77 -8.93 -1.23 -8.10
C GLU A 77 -8.59 -0.34 -9.32
N LEU A 78 -7.34 -0.39 -9.80
CA LEU A 78 -6.93 0.29 -11.02
C LEU A 78 -7.67 -0.25 -12.25
N LEU A 79 -7.77 -1.57 -12.39
CA LEU A 79 -8.53 -2.21 -13.48
C LEU A 79 -10.03 -1.85 -13.41
N LYS A 80 -10.65 -1.93 -12.24
CA LYS A 80 -12.06 -1.58 -12.04
C LYS A 80 -12.37 -0.13 -12.42
N SER A 81 -11.47 0.79 -12.10
CA SER A 81 -11.64 2.23 -12.39
C SER A 81 -11.16 2.63 -13.79
N GLY A 82 -10.54 1.72 -14.55
CA GLY A 82 -9.89 2.04 -15.81
C GLY A 82 -8.73 3.04 -15.66
N SER A 83 -8.12 3.08 -14.47
CA SER A 83 -7.07 4.04 -14.15
C SER A 83 -5.69 3.44 -14.41
N THR A 84 -4.74 4.31 -14.80
CA THR A 84 -3.34 3.94 -15.01
C THR A 84 -2.45 4.63 -14.00
N ILE A 85 -1.30 4.01 -13.67
CA ILE A 85 -0.35 4.53 -12.70
C ILE A 85 1.08 4.52 -13.24
N ALA A 86 1.89 5.46 -12.79
CA ALA A 86 3.34 5.46 -12.98
C ALA A 86 4.07 5.79 -11.68
N PHE A 87 5.32 5.34 -11.57
CA PHE A 87 6.15 5.51 -10.36
C PHE A 87 7.39 6.35 -10.63
N ALA A 88 7.65 7.31 -9.74
CA ALA A 88 8.95 7.98 -9.62
C ALA A 88 9.60 7.55 -8.30
N GLU A 89 10.57 6.67 -8.36
CA GLU A 89 11.20 6.10 -7.18
C GLU A 89 12.57 6.73 -6.91
N SER A 90 12.91 6.89 -5.64
CA SER A 90 14.22 7.35 -5.19
C SER A 90 14.84 6.35 -4.21
N CYS A 91 14.51 6.40 -2.92
CA CYS A 91 15.09 5.50 -1.91
C CYS A 91 14.70 4.03 -2.06
N THR A 92 13.56 3.75 -2.64
CA THR A 92 13.06 2.38 -2.90
C THR A 92 13.78 1.70 -4.07
N GLY A 93 14.46 2.48 -4.93
CA GLY A 93 15.30 1.95 -6.02
C GLY A 93 14.56 1.10 -7.06
N GLY A 94 13.24 1.24 -7.20
CA GLY A 94 12.41 0.46 -8.11
C GLY A 94 11.58 -0.64 -7.40
N LEU A 95 11.64 -0.72 -6.07
CA LEU A 95 10.95 -1.78 -5.32
C LEU A 95 9.42 -1.70 -5.46
N ALA A 96 8.85 -0.49 -5.43
CA ALA A 96 7.39 -0.33 -5.53
C ALA A 96 6.88 -0.80 -6.89
N SER A 97 7.54 -0.40 -7.96
CA SER A 97 7.20 -0.86 -9.31
C SER A 97 7.46 -2.36 -9.51
N SER A 98 8.52 -2.91 -8.92
CA SER A 98 8.78 -4.35 -8.93
C SER A 98 7.64 -5.14 -8.29
N MET A 99 7.15 -4.71 -7.13
CA MET A 99 6.01 -5.37 -6.48
C MET A 99 4.74 -5.37 -7.34
N ILE A 100 4.52 -4.32 -8.13
CA ILE A 100 3.39 -4.26 -9.05
C ILE A 100 3.61 -5.18 -10.26
N THR A 101 4.84 -5.24 -10.80
CA THR A 101 5.16 -6.09 -11.96
C THR A 101 5.14 -7.58 -11.65
N ASP A 102 5.21 -7.97 -10.37
CA ASP A 102 5.04 -9.37 -9.95
C ASP A 102 3.59 -9.86 -10.16
N ILE A 103 2.62 -8.93 -10.36
CA ILE A 103 1.22 -9.28 -10.58
C ILE A 103 0.96 -9.49 -12.07
N PRO A 104 0.49 -10.68 -12.49
CA PRO A 104 0.13 -10.94 -13.88
C PRO A 104 -0.93 -9.95 -14.39
N GLY A 105 -0.71 -9.41 -15.60
CA GLY A 105 -1.61 -8.43 -16.20
C GLY A 105 -1.35 -6.97 -15.77
N SER A 106 -0.34 -6.71 -14.95
CA SER A 106 -0.01 -5.36 -14.47
C SER A 106 0.25 -4.34 -15.59
N SER A 107 0.62 -4.78 -16.79
CA SER A 107 0.81 -3.93 -17.97
C SER A 107 -0.46 -3.20 -18.43
N GLU A 108 -1.64 -3.62 -17.99
CA GLU A 108 -2.89 -2.95 -18.30
C GLU A 108 -3.05 -1.62 -17.52
N TYR A 109 -2.39 -1.48 -16.38
CA TYR A 109 -2.50 -0.30 -15.53
C TYR A 109 -1.18 0.35 -15.16
N LEU A 110 -0.05 -0.38 -15.12
CA LEU A 110 1.28 0.20 -14.89
C LEU A 110 1.92 0.57 -16.22
N LEU A 111 1.99 1.88 -16.54
CA LEU A 111 2.56 2.35 -17.80
C LEU A 111 4.07 2.57 -17.74
N GLY A 112 4.63 2.73 -16.56
CA GLY A 112 6.07 2.87 -16.41
C GLY A 112 6.55 3.27 -15.04
N SER A 113 7.86 3.23 -14.87
CA SER A 113 8.54 3.67 -13.65
C SER A 113 9.91 4.23 -13.99
N VAL A 114 10.33 5.22 -13.22
CA VAL A 114 11.69 5.79 -13.28
C VAL A 114 12.32 5.79 -11.90
N VAL A 115 13.61 5.43 -11.84
CA VAL A 115 14.40 5.54 -10.60
C VAL A 115 15.24 6.82 -10.67
N THR A 116 14.80 7.84 -9.95
CA THR A 116 15.40 9.17 -9.92
C THR A 116 16.26 9.35 -8.66
N TYR A 117 17.32 8.55 -8.54
CA TYR A 117 18.13 8.50 -7.31
C TYR A 117 18.96 9.76 -7.11
N SER A 118 19.55 10.31 -8.15
CA SER A 118 20.35 11.55 -8.11
C SER A 118 19.49 12.80 -8.41
N ASN A 119 19.96 13.97 -7.97
CA ASN A 119 19.33 15.25 -8.31
C ASN A 119 19.30 15.49 -9.83
N MET A 120 20.37 15.09 -10.53
CA MET A 120 20.41 15.15 -11.99
C MET A 120 19.34 14.29 -12.63
N ALA A 121 19.11 13.07 -12.12
CA ALA A 121 18.04 12.20 -12.63
C ALA A 121 16.64 12.78 -12.34
N LYS A 122 16.43 13.38 -11.16
CA LYS A 122 15.19 14.08 -10.82
C LYS A 122 14.88 15.22 -11.81
N GLN A 123 15.89 16.03 -12.11
CA GLN A 123 15.73 17.13 -13.07
C GLN A 123 15.48 16.62 -14.50
N LYS A 124 16.30 15.68 -14.98
CA LYS A 124 16.26 15.24 -16.38
C LYS A 124 15.07 14.36 -16.73
N LEU A 125 14.63 13.50 -15.82
CA LEU A 125 13.61 12.49 -16.13
C LEU A 125 12.20 12.94 -15.73
N VAL A 126 12.08 13.70 -14.65
CA VAL A 126 10.77 14.10 -14.11
C VAL A 126 10.67 15.60 -13.82
N ASN A 127 11.52 16.39 -14.47
CA ASN A 127 11.46 17.86 -14.50
C ASN A 127 11.46 18.55 -13.12
N VAL A 128 12.09 17.94 -12.11
CA VAL A 128 12.23 18.60 -10.81
C VAL A 128 13.08 19.87 -10.98
N SER A 129 12.61 21.00 -10.44
CA SER A 129 13.28 22.27 -10.57
C SER A 129 14.58 22.33 -9.75
N ALA A 130 15.60 22.98 -10.32
CA ALA A 130 16.86 23.23 -9.60
C ALA A 130 16.63 24.12 -8.37
N GLU A 131 15.71 25.08 -8.46
CA GLU A 131 15.33 25.97 -7.37
C GLU A 131 14.80 25.21 -6.15
N ASN A 132 13.86 24.27 -6.37
CA ASN A 132 13.27 23.48 -5.27
C ASN A 132 14.29 22.51 -4.67
N LEU A 133 15.19 21.94 -5.49
CA LEU A 133 16.28 21.11 -4.99
C LEU A 133 17.27 21.90 -4.11
N GLU A 134 17.60 23.12 -4.50
CA GLU A 134 18.51 23.98 -3.74
C GLU A 134 17.85 24.50 -2.45
N LYS A 135 16.62 24.97 -2.55
CA LYS A 135 15.90 25.63 -1.45
C LYS A 135 15.38 24.65 -0.39
N TYR A 136 14.84 23.51 -0.80
CA TYR A 136 14.16 22.56 0.10
C TYR A 136 14.90 21.23 0.25
N GLY A 137 15.88 20.95 -0.60
CA GLY A 137 16.60 19.69 -0.65
C GLY A 137 15.82 18.57 -1.36
N ALA A 138 16.53 17.51 -1.72
CA ALA A 138 15.98 16.37 -2.46
C ALA A 138 14.92 15.58 -1.69
N VAL A 139 14.86 15.74 -0.37
CA VAL A 139 13.94 15.07 0.55
C VAL A 139 12.98 16.11 1.12
N SER A 140 12.02 16.52 0.31
CA SER A 140 11.02 17.53 0.67
C SER A 140 9.70 17.26 -0.03
N GLU A 141 8.63 17.79 0.52
CA GLU A 141 7.30 17.70 -0.06
C GLU A 141 7.25 18.32 -1.46
N GLN A 142 7.89 19.47 -1.64
CA GLN A 142 7.94 20.19 -2.92
C GLN A 142 8.57 19.33 -4.02
N VAL A 143 9.73 18.74 -3.73
CA VAL A 143 10.42 17.86 -4.68
C VAL A 143 9.63 16.56 -4.92
N ALA A 144 8.99 16.01 -3.89
CA ALA A 144 8.13 14.85 -4.05
C ALA A 144 6.93 15.14 -4.97
N CYS A 145 6.27 16.28 -4.80
CA CYS A 145 5.17 16.72 -5.68
C CYS A 145 5.63 16.92 -7.14
N GLU A 146 6.80 17.53 -7.35
CA GLU A 146 7.36 17.69 -8.70
C GLU A 146 7.73 16.34 -9.33
N MET A 147 8.36 15.43 -8.57
CA MET A 147 8.66 14.07 -9.05
C MET A 147 7.38 13.32 -9.46
N ALA A 148 6.36 13.42 -8.64
CA ALA A 148 5.08 12.78 -8.87
C ALA A 148 4.41 13.35 -10.14
N SER A 149 4.29 14.66 -10.25
CA SER A 149 3.72 15.31 -11.44
C SER A 149 4.53 15.01 -12.70
N GLY A 150 5.86 15.06 -12.62
CA GLY A 150 6.73 14.79 -13.75
C GLY A 150 6.63 13.36 -14.28
N VAL A 151 6.48 12.35 -13.42
CA VAL A 151 6.31 10.96 -13.88
C VAL A 151 4.94 10.73 -14.49
N ARG A 152 3.89 11.37 -13.94
CA ARG A 152 2.56 11.32 -14.53
C ARG A 152 2.55 11.90 -15.94
N ASP A 153 3.17 13.05 -16.12
CA ASP A 153 3.24 13.74 -17.41
C ASP A 153 4.10 12.96 -18.40
N LEU A 154 5.19 12.32 -17.93
CA LEU A 154 6.09 11.52 -18.77
C LEU A 154 5.38 10.31 -19.39
N PHE A 155 4.51 9.63 -18.63
CA PHE A 155 3.81 8.43 -19.07
C PHE A 155 2.33 8.67 -19.44
N GLY A 156 1.80 9.85 -19.19
CA GLY A 156 0.38 10.17 -19.47
C GLY A 156 -0.59 9.39 -18.60
N THR A 157 -0.24 9.09 -17.34
CA THR A 157 -1.07 8.29 -16.42
C THR A 157 -2.10 9.12 -15.67
N CYS A 158 -3.18 8.46 -15.21
CA CYS A 158 -4.18 9.08 -14.35
C CYS A 158 -3.63 9.34 -12.94
N LEU A 159 -2.90 8.36 -12.42
CA LEU A 159 -2.35 8.35 -11.09
C LEU A 159 -0.81 8.37 -11.10
N LEU A 160 -0.26 8.77 -9.99
CA LEU A 160 1.18 8.90 -9.79
C LEU A 160 1.53 8.43 -8.38
N TYR A 161 2.72 7.88 -8.23
CA TYR A 161 3.31 7.58 -6.93
C TYR A 161 4.76 8.02 -6.89
N THR A 162 5.17 8.59 -5.79
CA THR A 162 6.59 8.89 -5.55
C THR A 162 7.02 8.36 -4.18
N SER A 163 8.25 7.86 -4.10
CA SER A 163 8.88 7.51 -2.84
C SER A 163 9.98 8.51 -2.52
N PRO A 164 9.69 9.61 -1.81
CA PRO A 164 10.73 10.46 -1.27
C PRO A 164 11.57 9.65 -0.29
N SER A 165 12.85 10.00 -0.14
CA SER A 165 13.72 9.30 0.79
C SER A 165 13.25 9.54 2.22
N PRO A 166 12.91 8.51 3.00
CA PRO A 166 12.70 8.69 4.44
C PRO A 166 14.07 8.94 5.09
N ARG A 167 14.12 9.87 5.98
CA ARG A 167 15.17 9.96 6.98
C ARG A 167 14.66 9.51 8.30
#